data_473771f5ec55b8dcfbcb70b354a62dab
#
_entry.id   473771f5ec55b8dcfbcb70b354a62dab
#
_cell.length_a   1.000
_cell.length_b   1.000
_cell.length_c   1.000
_cell.angle_alpha   90.00
_cell.angle_beta   90.00
_cell.angle_gamma   90.00
#
_symmetry.space_group_name_H-M   'P 1'
#
loop_
_entity.id
_entity.type
_entity.pdbx_description
1 polymer ?
#
loop_
_entity_poly.entity_id
_entity_poly.type
_entity_poly.pdbx_seq_one_letter_code
_entity_poly.pdbx_strand_id
1 'polypeptide(L)'
;MTRARAIGAGVLFGGLLCGVLGTPVLRAGDFSSYRGFQFGMNLSAAAKQAGMNPSEATVLHQRPALIQQLDWRPRWPIQAKQAQADPVEDGLLSFYNGELFRIVVSYDRYRMEGMTTEDVIDAISQTYGTATKPAAEVEYHSTYGEAAQVIARWEDPEYSYNLVQTGNRSSFAMILYSKRADAAAQAAIVEAVRLETQEAPQREIDKQKKRDDDDRLALEKARTANKPNFRP
;
A
#
# COMPACT_ATOMS: atom_id res chain seq x y z
N MET A 1 41.17 36.06 -82.28
CA MET A 1 39.72 36.29 -81.89
C MET A 1 39.02 34.95 -81.93
N THR A 2 38.81 34.33 -80.77
CA THR A 2 37.81 33.24 -80.66
C THR A 2 37.63 32.93 -79.21
N ARG A 3 36.42 33.14 -78.65
CA ARG A 3 36.01 32.94 -77.27
C ARG A 3 35.69 31.48 -77.06
N ALA A 4 36.30 30.86 -76.03
CA ALA A 4 35.93 29.60 -75.48
C ALA A 4 34.80 29.74 -74.44
N ARG A 5 33.72 28.98 -74.60
CA ARG A 5 32.62 28.85 -73.63
C ARG A 5 32.89 27.63 -72.74
N ALA A 6 32.99 27.81 -71.42
CA ALA A 6 33.03 26.75 -70.46
C ALA A 6 31.61 26.29 -70.13
N ILE A 7 31.38 24.99 -70.19
CA ILE A 7 30.13 24.33 -69.73
C ILE A 7 30.33 23.84 -68.34
N GLY A 8 29.54 24.44 -67.41
CA GLY A 8 29.53 23.98 -66.04
C GLY A 8 28.59 22.77 -65.80
N ALA A 9 29.13 21.69 -65.28
CA ALA A 9 28.36 20.52 -64.87
C ALA A 9 27.86 20.74 -63.44
N GLY A 10 26.54 20.88 -63.29
CA GLY A 10 25.89 20.93 -61.96
C GLY A 10 25.69 19.52 -61.45
N VAL A 11 26.29 19.24 -60.25
CA VAL A 11 26.07 18.01 -59.49
C VAL A 11 24.88 18.26 -58.56
N LEU A 12 23.78 17.59 -58.82
CA LEU A 12 22.59 17.53 -57.91
C LEU A 12 22.90 16.55 -56.77
N PHE A 13 23.15 17.09 -55.58
CA PHE A 13 23.20 16.31 -54.35
C PHE A 13 21.77 16.08 -53.84
N GLY A 14 21.22 14.88 -54.09
CA GLY A 14 19.95 14.43 -53.52
C GLY A 14 20.15 14.06 -52.05
N GLY A 15 19.77 14.98 -51.14
CA GLY A 15 19.73 14.71 -49.72
C GLY A 15 18.57 13.79 -49.37
N LEU A 16 18.89 12.52 -49.01
CA LEU A 16 17.96 11.55 -48.43
C LEU A 16 17.67 11.96 -47.00
N LEU A 17 16.53 12.62 -46.76
CA LEU A 17 16.03 12.94 -45.42
C LEU A 17 15.48 11.65 -44.78
N CYS A 18 16.32 10.93 -44.03
CA CYS A 18 15.86 9.85 -43.13
C CYS A 18 15.03 10.48 -41.99
N GLY A 19 13.71 10.52 -42.18
CA GLY A 19 12.77 10.83 -41.09
C GLY A 19 12.87 9.73 -40.05
N VAL A 20 13.52 10.05 -38.92
CA VAL A 20 13.45 9.22 -37.70
C VAL A 20 12.03 9.36 -37.18
N LEU A 21 11.17 8.37 -37.49
CA LEU A 21 9.89 8.19 -36.80
C LEU A 21 10.22 7.83 -35.35
N GLY A 22 10.30 8.86 -34.49
CA GLY A 22 10.37 8.66 -33.07
C GLY A 22 9.10 7.95 -32.62
N THR A 23 9.21 6.64 -32.34
CA THR A 23 8.15 5.93 -31.63
C THR A 23 7.95 6.66 -30.31
N PRO A 24 6.71 7.03 -29.94
CA PRO A 24 6.45 7.58 -28.61
C PRO A 24 6.87 6.50 -27.61
N VAL A 25 7.94 6.78 -26.87
CA VAL A 25 8.28 6.00 -25.67
C VAL A 25 7.15 6.29 -24.71
N LEU A 26 6.21 5.34 -24.57
CA LEU A 26 5.23 5.34 -23.49
C LEU A 26 6.05 5.36 -22.20
N ARG A 27 6.06 6.53 -21.56
CA ARG A 27 6.74 6.72 -20.29
C ARG A 27 5.97 5.86 -19.30
N ALA A 28 6.54 4.75 -18.87
CA ALA A 28 6.01 3.96 -17.78
C ALA A 28 5.80 4.90 -16.60
N GLY A 29 4.63 4.84 -15.96
CA GLY A 29 4.34 5.66 -14.78
C GLY A 29 5.38 5.39 -13.70
N ASP A 30 5.61 6.37 -12.83
CA ASP A 30 6.45 6.19 -11.66
C ASP A 30 5.69 5.34 -10.63
N PHE A 31 6.14 4.09 -10.43
CA PHE A 31 5.58 3.17 -9.44
C PHE A 31 6.20 3.31 -8.05
N SER A 32 7.18 4.18 -7.86
CA SER A 32 7.82 4.36 -6.55
C SER A 32 6.95 5.10 -5.54
N SER A 33 5.85 5.73 -5.99
CA SER A 33 5.00 6.56 -5.14
C SER A 33 3.54 6.55 -5.54
N TYR A 34 2.66 6.71 -4.55
CA TYR A 34 1.23 6.87 -4.75
C TYR A 34 0.71 8.05 -3.93
N ARG A 35 0.15 9.08 -4.58
CA ARG A 35 -0.45 10.27 -3.93
C ARG A 35 0.46 10.96 -2.91
N GLY A 36 1.76 11.01 -3.17
CA GLY A 36 2.75 11.60 -2.27
C GLY A 36 3.27 10.65 -1.18
N PHE A 37 2.73 9.44 -1.09
CA PHE A 37 3.32 8.36 -0.29
C PHE A 37 4.39 7.67 -1.13
N GLN A 38 5.64 7.81 -0.73
CA GLN A 38 6.77 7.15 -1.37
C GLN A 38 7.10 5.84 -0.66
N PHE A 39 7.28 4.75 -1.38
CA PHE A 39 7.75 3.50 -0.77
C PHE A 39 9.13 3.70 -0.14
N GLY A 40 9.34 3.10 1.04
CA GLY A 40 10.53 3.32 1.86
C GLY A 40 10.47 4.55 2.77
N MET A 41 9.47 5.44 2.65
CA MET A 41 9.32 6.54 3.60
C MET A 41 9.01 6.02 5.01
N ASN A 42 9.52 6.72 6.03
CA ASN A 42 9.28 6.32 7.41
C ASN A 42 7.85 6.67 7.89
N LEU A 43 7.40 5.98 8.95
CA LEU A 43 6.07 6.16 9.53
C LEU A 43 5.75 7.64 9.86
N SER A 44 6.71 8.39 10.40
CA SER A 44 6.47 9.80 10.76
C SER A 44 6.21 10.68 9.54
N ALA A 45 6.95 10.46 8.44
CA ALA A 45 6.76 11.18 7.20
C ALA A 45 5.42 10.80 6.54
N ALA A 46 5.08 9.50 6.54
CA ALA A 46 3.81 9.01 6.02
C ALA A 46 2.61 9.55 6.82
N ALA A 47 2.67 9.53 8.15
CA ALA A 47 1.63 10.08 9.01
C ALA A 47 1.45 11.59 8.77
N LYS A 48 2.54 12.34 8.65
CA LYS A 48 2.48 13.78 8.30
C LYS A 48 1.82 14.00 6.92
N GLN A 49 2.17 13.19 5.93
CA GLN A 49 1.54 13.24 4.59
C GLN A 49 0.04 12.92 4.66
N ALA A 50 -0.34 11.96 5.50
CA ALA A 50 -1.74 11.60 5.76
C ALA A 50 -2.51 12.65 6.59
N GLY A 51 -1.83 13.62 7.19
CA GLY A 51 -2.42 14.58 8.14
C GLY A 51 -2.80 13.92 9.47
N MET A 52 -2.05 12.90 9.89
CA MET A 52 -2.28 12.07 11.06
C MET A 52 -1.10 12.12 12.03
N ASN A 53 -1.30 11.55 13.24
CA ASN A 53 -0.23 11.42 14.21
C ASN A 53 0.42 10.03 14.05
N PRO A 54 1.75 9.89 14.09
CA PRO A 54 2.42 8.58 14.06
C PRO A 54 1.98 7.62 15.16
N SER A 55 1.51 8.14 16.30
CA SER A 55 0.98 7.32 17.40
C SER A 55 -0.36 6.64 17.10
N GLU A 56 -1.03 7.02 16.01
CA GLU A 56 -2.27 6.36 15.54
C GLU A 56 -1.97 5.03 14.83
N ALA A 57 -0.70 4.76 14.51
CA ALA A 57 -0.31 3.50 13.91
C ALA A 57 -0.47 2.33 14.89
N THR A 58 -1.11 1.28 14.42
CA THR A 58 -1.27 0.02 15.15
C THR A 58 -0.06 -0.87 14.93
N VAL A 59 0.50 -1.43 16.00
CA VAL A 59 1.55 -2.44 15.91
C VAL A 59 0.89 -3.82 15.80
N LEU A 60 1.12 -4.52 14.70
CA LEU A 60 0.63 -5.87 14.48
C LEU A 60 1.59 -6.91 15.05
N HIS A 61 2.89 -6.79 14.73
CA HIS A 61 3.93 -7.67 15.23
C HIS A 61 5.15 -6.86 15.63
N GLN A 62 5.83 -7.29 16.70
CA GLN A 62 7.08 -6.67 17.17
C GLN A 62 8.31 -7.53 16.85
N ARG A 63 8.12 -8.80 16.57
CA ARG A 63 9.15 -9.80 16.32
C ARG A 63 8.70 -10.78 15.24
N PRO A 64 9.59 -11.26 14.38
CA PRO A 64 11.03 -10.96 14.31
C PRO A 64 11.31 -9.58 13.69
N ALA A 65 10.29 -8.93 13.12
CA ALA A 65 10.34 -7.58 12.59
C ALA A 65 9.16 -6.74 13.13
N LEU A 66 9.33 -5.43 13.15
CA LEU A 66 8.25 -4.50 13.49
C LEU A 66 7.32 -4.35 12.29
N ILE A 67 6.08 -4.83 12.42
CA ILE A 67 5.01 -4.64 11.44
C ILE A 67 3.98 -3.69 12.02
N GLN A 68 3.73 -2.58 11.30
CA GLN A 68 2.79 -1.56 11.74
C GLN A 68 1.83 -1.21 10.61
N GLN A 69 0.65 -0.72 10.98
CA GLN A 69 -0.36 -0.24 10.04
C GLN A 69 -0.88 1.13 10.47
N LEU A 70 -1.19 1.97 9.51
CA LEU A 70 -1.82 3.26 9.71
C LEU A 70 -3.03 3.36 8.78
N ASP A 71 -4.23 3.48 9.37
CA ASP A 71 -5.47 3.69 8.62
C ASP A 71 -5.53 5.15 8.16
N TRP A 72 -5.55 5.36 6.85
CA TRP A 72 -5.60 6.67 6.25
C TRP A 72 -6.97 6.92 5.61
N ARG A 73 -7.58 8.06 5.97
CA ARG A 73 -8.79 8.54 5.33
C ARG A 73 -8.54 9.91 4.71
N PRO A 74 -8.64 10.04 3.38
CA PRO A 74 -8.47 11.33 2.74
C PRO A 74 -9.43 12.36 3.33
N ARG A 75 -8.90 13.50 3.80
CA ARG A 75 -9.75 14.59 4.29
C ARG A 75 -10.23 15.41 3.10
N TRP A 76 -11.52 15.41 2.88
CA TRP A 76 -12.15 16.22 1.85
C TRP A 76 -12.34 17.64 2.35
N PRO A 77 -11.98 18.67 1.56
CA PRO A 77 -12.47 20.02 1.83
C PRO A 77 -13.99 19.98 1.70
N ILE A 78 -14.69 20.45 2.73
CA ILE A 78 -16.17 20.51 2.78
C ILE A 78 -16.78 21.26 1.56
N GLN A 79 -15.97 22.02 0.85
CA GLN A 79 -16.34 22.84 -0.31
C GLN A 79 -16.00 22.19 -1.67
N ALA A 80 -15.42 20.98 -1.71
CA ALA A 80 -15.13 20.32 -2.98
C ALA A 80 -16.44 20.00 -3.71
N LYS A 81 -16.61 20.58 -4.91
CA LYS A 81 -17.74 20.26 -5.78
C LYS A 81 -17.76 18.76 -6.04
N GLN A 82 -18.93 18.12 -5.94
CA GLN A 82 -19.11 16.68 -6.11
C GLN A 82 -18.41 16.07 -7.35
N ALA A 83 -18.27 16.85 -8.44
CA ALA A 83 -17.63 16.42 -9.68
C ALA A 83 -16.09 16.26 -9.60
N GLN A 84 -15.44 16.77 -8.55
CA GLN A 84 -13.99 16.72 -8.35
C GLN A 84 -13.59 15.92 -7.12
N ALA A 85 -14.53 15.22 -6.51
CA ALA A 85 -14.25 14.44 -5.33
C ALA A 85 -13.50 13.14 -5.74
N ASP A 86 -12.41 12.91 -5.04
CA ASP A 86 -11.56 11.73 -5.17
C ASP A 86 -12.37 10.45 -4.99
N PRO A 87 -12.21 9.42 -5.80
CA PRO A 87 -12.89 8.14 -5.60
C PRO A 87 -12.34 7.32 -4.43
N VAL A 88 -11.23 7.70 -3.81
CA VAL A 88 -10.65 6.97 -2.67
C VAL A 88 -11.49 7.20 -1.43
N GLU A 89 -11.99 6.12 -0.83
CA GLU A 89 -12.74 6.13 0.43
C GLU A 89 -11.79 6.08 1.62
N ASP A 90 -10.91 5.08 1.62
CA ASP A 90 -9.91 4.87 2.66
C ASP A 90 -8.62 4.27 2.10
N GLY A 91 -7.60 4.22 2.93
CA GLY A 91 -6.33 3.58 2.64
C GLY A 91 -5.71 2.97 3.89
N LEU A 92 -4.97 1.90 3.70
CA LEU A 92 -4.18 1.24 4.72
C LEU A 92 -2.71 1.29 4.33
N LEU A 93 -1.91 1.96 5.14
CA LEU A 93 -0.47 2.08 4.97
C LEU A 93 0.23 1.06 5.86
N SER A 94 1.00 0.14 5.29
CA SER A 94 1.69 -0.91 6.04
C SER A 94 3.20 -0.69 6.03
N PHE A 95 3.82 -0.83 7.22
CA PHE A 95 5.23 -0.55 7.46
C PHE A 95 5.96 -1.79 7.93
N TYR A 96 7.13 -2.02 7.36
CA TYR A 96 8.09 -3.03 7.75
C TYR A 96 9.33 -2.36 8.33
N ASN A 97 9.62 -2.60 9.61
CA ASN A 97 10.68 -1.93 10.36
C ASN A 97 10.63 -0.40 10.25
N GLY A 98 9.40 0.15 10.23
CA GLY A 98 9.15 1.59 10.16
C GLY A 98 9.17 2.20 8.75
N GLU A 99 9.41 1.41 7.69
CA GLU A 99 9.41 1.86 6.29
C GLU A 99 8.15 1.40 5.55
N LEU A 100 7.50 2.31 4.81
CA LEU A 100 6.30 2.04 4.03
C LEU A 100 6.62 1.04 2.91
N PHE A 101 5.95 -0.12 2.92
CA PHE A 101 6.15 -1.13 1.90
C PHE A 101 4.90 -1.49 1.10
N ARG A 102 3.71 -1.26 1.70
CA ARG A 102 2.42 -1.58 1.06
C ARG A 102 1.40 -0.50 1.33
N ILE A 103 0.60 -0.20 0.32
CA ILE A 103 -0.55 0.69 0.38
C ILE A 103 -1.74 -0.09 -0.18
N VAL A 104 -2.81 -0.18 0.59
CA VAL A 104 -4.12 -0.66 0.11
C VAL A 104 -5.05 0.53 0.03
N VAL A 105 -5.77 0.68 -1.06
CA VAL A 105 -6.69 1.80 -1.28
C VAL A 105 -8.04 1.25 -1.69
N SER A 106 -9.08 1.59 -0.93
CA SER A 106 -10.46 1.25 -1.26
C SER A 106 -11.12 2.41 -2.00
N TYR A 107 -11.91 2.10 -3.02
CA TYR A 107 -12.67 3.10 -3.75
C TYR A 107 -14.13 3.14 -3.28
N ASP A 108 -14.66 4.37 -3.15
CA ASP A 108 -16.04 4.63 -2.76
C ASP A 108 -17.02 4.03 -3.79
N ARG A 109 -17.87 3.11 -3.35
CA ARG A 109 -18.81 2.37 -4.22
C ARG A 109 -19.77 3.31 -4.97
N TYR A 110 -20.18 4.43 -4.36
CA TYR A 110 -21.13 5.34 -4.98
C TYR A 110 -20.47 6.19 -6.06
N ARG A 111 -19.16 6.45 -5.94
CA ARG A 111 -18.37 7.15 -6.94
C ARG A 111 -17.95 6.26 -8.09
N MET A 112 -17.91 4.96 -7.84
CA MET A 112 -17.63 3.94 -8.86
C MET A 112 -18.92 3.37 -9.46
N GLU A 113 -20.10 3.88 -9.05
CA GLU A 113 -21.38 3.37 -9.54
C GLU A 113 -21.52 3.52 -11.06
N GLY A 114 -21.86 2.43 -11.73
CA GLY A 114 -21.98 2.36 -13.19
C GLY A 114 -20.68 2.16 -13.96
N MET A 115 -19.50 2.25 -13.29
CA MET A 115 -18.24 1.94 -13.94
C MET A 115 -18.06 0.43 -14.13
N THR A 116 -17.64 0.03 -15.32
CA THR A 116 -17.22 -1.35 -15.59
C THR A 116 -15.79 -1.58 -15.15
N THR A 117 -15.38 -2.83 -15.06
CA THR A 117 -13.99 -3.21 -14.79
C THR A 117 -13.04 -2.61 -15.84
N GLU A 118 -13.47 -2.61 -17.10
CA GLU A 118 -12.72 -2.04 -18.23
C GLU A 118 -12.53 -0.53 -18.08
N ASP A 119 -13.57 0.20 -17.68
CA ASP A 119 -13.48 1.66 -17.44
C ASP A 119 -12.43 1.99 -16.37
N VAL A 120 -12.39 1.18 -15.29
CA VAL A 120 -11.41 1.36 -14.21
C VAL A 120 -10.00 1.04 -14.68
N ILE A 121 -9.82 -0.06 -15.42
CA ILE A 121 -8.53 -0.43 -16.01
C ILE A 121 -8.04 0.65 -16.96
N ASP A 122 -8.89 1.17 -17.84
CA ASP A 122 -8.53 2.20 -18.81
C ASP A 122 -8.13 3.51 -18.10
N ALA A 123 -8.88 3.92 -17.07
CA ALA A 123 -8.57 5.11 -16.29
C ALA A 123 -7.19 5.01 -15.59
N ILE A 124 -6.88 3.87 -14.98
CA ILE A 124 -5.59 3.64 -14.33
C ILE A 124 -4.46 3.53 -15.37
N SER A 125 -4.73 2.87 -16.51
CA SER A 125 -3.76 2.70 -17.59
C SER A 125 -3.34 4.01 -18.26
N GLN A 126 -4.17 5.06 -18.21
CA GLN A 126 -3.78 6.40 -18.66
C GLN A 126 -2.59 6.95 -17.87
N THR A 127 -2.45 6.57 -16.61
CA THR A 127 -1.35 7.02 -15.73
C THR A 127 -0.17 6.06 -15.73
N TYR A 128 -0.43 4.75 -15.68
CA TYR A 128 0.59 3.73 -15.43
C TYR A 128 0.94 2.89 -16.65
N GLY A 129 0.31 3.14 -17.79
CA GLY A 129 0.54 2.37 -19.02
C GLY A 129 -0.34 1.13 -19.12
N THR A 130 0.02 0.22 -20.02
CA THR A 130 -0.79 -0.96 -20.32
C THR A 130 -0.79 -1.96 -19.17
N ALA A 131 -1.99 -2.34 -18.71
CA ALA A 131 -2.16 -3.37 -17.69
C ALA A 131 -1.91 -4.78 -18.25
N THR A 132 -1.43 -5.67 -17.39
CA THR A 132 -1.51 -7.13 -17.58
C THR A 132 -2.69 -7.69 -16.82
N LYS A 133 -3.19 -8.87 -17.22
CA LYS A 133 -4.27 -9.59 -16.51
C LYS A 133 -3.75 -10.95 -16.04
N PRO A 134 -2.94 -10.99 -14.96
CA PRO A 134 -2.40 -12.24 -14.46
C PRO A 134 -3.49 -13.06 -13.75
N ALA A 135 -3.45 -14.38 -13.90
CA ALA A 135 -4.20 -15.30 -13.05
C ALA A 135 -3.48 -15.41 -11.70
N ALA A 136 -3.65 -14.41 -10.84
CA ALA A 136 -2.96 -14.29 -9.57
C ALA A 136 -3.90 -13.78 -8.49
N GLU A 137 -3.60 -14.14 -7.25
CA GLU A 137 -4.23 -13.61 -6.05
C GLU A 137 -3.22 -12.75 -5.30
N VAL A 138 -3.72 -11.79 -4.53
CA VAL A 138 -2.93 -10.96 -3.64
C VAL A 138 -3.66 -10.82 -2.31
N GLU A 139 -2.93 -10.85 -1.21
CA GLU A 139 -3.54 -10.61 0.10
C GLU A 139 -4.08 -9.18 0.18
N TYR A 140 -5.37 -9.08 0.49
CA TYR A 140 -6.07 -7.80 0.62
C TYR A 140 -5.93 -7.23 2.04
N HIS A 141 -6.15 -8.06 3.06
CA HIS A 141 -5.96 -7.69 4.45
C HIS A 141 -4.91 -8.57 5.14
N SER A 142 -3.88 -7.93 5.68
CA SER A 142 -2.84 -8.60 6.45
C SER A 142 -3.35 -9.23 7.76
N THR A 143 -4.45 -8.71 8.33
CA THR A 143 -4.97 -9.16 9.63
C THR A 143 -5.79 -10.45 9.54
N TYR A 144 -6.38 -10.76 8.38
CA TYR A 144 -7.29 -11.91 8.21
C TYR A 144 -6.90 -12.88 7.11
N GLY A 145 -5.79 -12.63 6.41
CA GLY A 145 -5.33 -13.51 5.32
C GLY A 145 -6.30 -13.59 4.14
N GLU A 146 -7.18 -12.59 3.98
CA GLU A 146 -8.10 -12.54 2.85
C GLU A 146 -7.32 -12.26 1.57
N ALA A 147 -7.41 -13.19 0.62
CA ALA A 147 -6.85 -13.04 -0.71
C ALA A 147 -7.91 -12.51 -1.67
N ALA A 148 -7.52 -11.59 -2.55
CA ALA A 148 -8.34 -11.07 -3.62
C ALA A 148 -7.74 -11.40 -4.97
N GLN A 149 -8.60 -11.75 -5.94
CA GLN A 149 -8.15 -12.00 -7.30
C GLN A 149 -7.72 -10.70 -7.97
N VAL A 150 -6.53 -10.72 -8.56
CA VAL A 150 -6.01 -9.61 -9.35
C VAL A 150 -6.72 -9.58 -10.70
N ILE A 151 -7.43 -8.49 -10.99
CA ILE A 151 -8.12 -8.28 -12.26
C ILE A 151 -7.27 -7.52 -13.28
N ALA A 152 -6.35 -6.68 -12.81
CA ALA A 152 -5.36 -6.00 -13.65
C ALA A 152 -4.12 -5.65 -12.82
N ARG A 153 -2.96 -5.66 -13.46
CA ARG A 153 -1.68 -5.36 -12.83
C ARG A 153 -0.84 -4.43 -13.69
N TRP A 154 -0.24 -3.45 -13.04
CA TRP A 154 0.80 -2.57 -13.56
C TRP A 154 2.03 -2.77 -12.70
N GLU A 155 3.16 -3.00 -13.29
CA GLU A 155 4.37 -3.31 -12.52
C GLU A 155 5.65 -2.98 -13.28
N ASP A 156 6.71 -2.78 -12.50
CA ASP A 156 8.08 -2.74 -12.94
C ASP A 156 8.92 -3.78 -12.16
N PRO A 157 10.24 -3.85 -12.27
CA PRO A 157 11.06 -4.79 -11.50
C PRO A 157 10.95 -4.63 -9.98
N GLU A 158 10.64 -3.43 -9.47
CA GLU A 158 10.69 -3.09 -8.04
C GLU A 158 9.29 -3.00 -7.39
N TYR A 159 8.28 -2.58 -8.16
CA TYR A 159 6.95 -2.27 -7.63
C TYR A 159 5.84 -3.02 -8.37
N SER A 160 4.72 -3.23 -7.68
CA SER A 160 3.53 -3.85 -8.25
C SER A 160 2.28 -3.13 -7.78
N TYR A 161 1.41 -2.78 -8.73
CA TYR A 161 0.12 -2.15 -8.55
C TYR A 161 -0.96 -3.11 -9.04
N ASN A 162 -1.84 -3.55 -8.17
CA ASN A 162 -2.81 -4.58 -8.44
C ASN A 162 -4.22 -4.04 -8.21
N LEU A 163 -5.02 -4.01 -9.25
CA LEU A 163 -6.45 -3.76 -9.14
C LEU A 163 -7.13 -5.07 -8.76
N VAL A 164 -7.93 -5.03 -7.71
CA VAL A 164 -8.71 -6.16 -7.23
C VAL A 164 -10.17 -5.76 -7.06
N GLN A 165 -11.05 -6.76 -7.06
CA GLN A 165 -12.46 -6.59 -6.75
C GLN A 165 -12.73 -7.26 -5.42
N THR A 166 -13.36 -6.53 -4.50
CA THR A 166 -13.66 -7.01 -3.15
C THR A 166 -15.15 -7.19 -2.96
N GLY A 167 -15.53 -8.24 -2.23
CA GLY A 167 -16.94 -8.50 -1.87
C GLY A 167 -17.87 -8.70 -3.06
N ASN A 168 -19.08 -8.15 -2.98
CA ASN A 168 -20.14 -8.33 -3.97
C ASN A 168 -19.91 -7.49 -5.24
N ARG A 169 -18.91 -7.79 -6.05
CA ARG A 169 -18.68 -7.29 -7.43
C ARG A 169 -18.74 -5.77 -7.70
N SER A 170 -18.98 -4.95 -6.68
CA SER A 170 -19.19 -3.50 -6.85
C SER A 170 -18.09 -2.64 -6.20
N SER A 171 -17.16 -3.23 -5.49
CA SER A 171 -16.11 -2.50 -4.80
C SER A 171 -14.76 -2.84 -5.39
N PHE A 172 -14.06 -1.82 -5.84
CA PHE A 172 -12.69 -1.94 -6.34
C PHE A 172 -11.71 -1.49 -5.26
N ALA A 173 -10.55 -2.11 -5.25
CA ALA A 173 -9.42 -1.66 -4.45
C ALA A 173 -8.12 -1.78 -5.25
N MET A 174 -7.14 -0.97 -4.88
CA MET A 174 -5.78 -1.10 -5.39
C MET A 174 -4.84 -1.51 -4.28
N ILE A 175 -4.01 -2.51 -4.56
CA ILE A 175 -2.97 -3.00 -3.66
C ILE A 175 -1.63 -2.72 -4.33
N LEU A 176 -0.87 -1.81 -3.71
CA LEU A 176 0.39 -1.31 -4.23
C LEU A 176 1.50 -1.68 -3.26
N TYR A 177 2.61 -2.18 -3.75
CA TYR A 177 3.70 -2.57 -2.86
C TYR A 177 5.08 -2.58 -3.53
N SER A 178 6.11 -2.39 -2.71
CA SER A 178 7.49 -2.72 -3.08
C SER A 178 7.68 -4.23 -2.99
N LYS A 179 7.96 -4.88 -4.12
CA LYS A 179 8.07 -6.35 -4.22
C LYS A 179 9.04 -6.95 -3.21
N ARG A 180 10.21 -6.32 -3.06
CA ARG A 180 11.25 -6.78 -2.14
C ARG A 180 10.83 -6.64 -0.68
N ALA A 181 10.32 -5.45 -0.30
CA ALA A 181 9.96 -5.18 1.08
C ALA A 181 8.70 -5.96 1.49
N ASP A 182 7.75 -6.13 0.57
CA ASP A 182 6.55 -6.94 0.78
C ASP A 182 6.90 -8.41 1.03
N ALA A 183 7.77 -9.00 0.20
CA ALA A 183 8.22 -10.38 0.40
C ALA A 183 8.92 -10.58 1.77
N ALA A 184 9.75 -9.61 2.19
CA ALA A 184 10.40 -9.65 3.50
C ALA A 184 9.39 -9.50 4.66
N ALA A 185 8.41 -8.61 4.52
CA ALA A 185 7.34 -8.42 5.49
C ALA A 185 6.47 -9.67 5.63
N GLN A 186 6.06 -10.31 4.52
CA GLN A 186 5.29 -11.55 4.54
C GLN A 186 6.04 -12.68 5.23
N ALA A 187 7.33 -12.86 4.94
CA ALA A 187 8.16 -13.85 5.62
C ALA A 187 8.24 -13.60 7.14
N ALA A 188 8.38 -12.32 7.53
CA ALA A 188 8.41 -11.93 8.94
C ALA A 188 7.05 -12.14 9.64
N ILE A 189 5.93 -11.88 8.96
CA ILE A 189 4.58 -12.11 9.50
C ILE A 189 4.35 -13.60 9.76
N VAL A 190 4.70 -14.47 8.80
CA VAL A 190 4.60 -15.93 8.98
C VAL A 190 5.41 -16.39 10.20
N GLU A 191 6.63 -15.89 10.36
CA GLU A 191 7.48 -16.24 11.51
C GLU A 191 6.94 -15.63 12.82
N ALA A 192 6.38 -14.43 12.81
CA ALA A 192 5.73 -13.81 13.96
C ALA A 192 4.58 -14.68 14.47
N VAL A 193 3.67 -15.10 13.57
CA VAL A 193 2.54 -15.98 13.91
C VAL A 193 3.03 -17.31 14.49
N ARG A 194 4.09 -17.89 13.92
CA ARG A 194 4.71 -19.13 14.44
C ARG A 194 5.22 -18.95 15.87
N LEU A 195 5.96 -17.85 16.12
CA LEU A 195 6.49 -17.52 17.46
C LEU A 195 5.36 -17.27 18.47
N GLU A 196 4.34 -16.51 18.07
CA GLU A 196 3.19 -16.21 18.92
C GLU A 196 2.43 -17.47 19.30
N THR A 197 2.24 -18.40 18.37
CA THR A 197 1.60 -19.69 18.62
C THR A 197 2.41 -20.55 19.58
N GLN A 198 3.74 -20.57 19.45
CA GLN A 198 4.63 -21.33 20.35
C GLN A 198 4.68 -20.75 21.76
N GLU A 199 4.64 -19.42 21.89
CA GLU A 199 4.72 -18.75 23.19
C GLU A 199 3.36 -18.61 23.89
N ALA A 200 2.25 -18.80 23.17
CA ALA A 200 0.90 -18.60 23.71
C ALA A 200 0.63 -19.41 24.98
N PRO A 201 0.99 -20.70 25.11
CA PRO A 201 0.76 -21.45 26.34
C PRO A 201 1.52 -20.89 27.53
N GLN A 202 2.78 -20.50 27.34
CA GLN A 202 3.59 -19.92 28.42
C GLN A 202 3.05 -18.54 28.86
N ARG A 203 2.64 -17.72 27.90
CA ARG A 203 2.03 -16.40 28.20
C ARG A 203 0.73 -16.53 28.99
N GLU A 204 -0.10 -17.55 28.73
CA GLU A 204 -1.31 -17.78 29.54
C GLU A 204 -0.98 -18.24 30.98
N ILE A 205 0.04 -19.10 31.16
CA ILE A 205 0.51 -19.49 32.49
C ILE A 205 1.02 -18.27 33.26
N ASP A 206 1.85 -17.44 32.63
CA ASP A 206 2.42 -16.25 33.27
C ASP A 206 1.33 -15.21 33.62
N LYS A 207 0.34 -15.05 32.75
CA LYS A 207 -0.81 -14.18 32.97
C LYS A 207 -1.71 -14.68 34.11
N GLN A 208 -1.94 -15.99 34.20
CA GLN A 208 -2.68 -16.58 35.31
C GLN A 208 -1.93 -16.38 36.64
N LYS A 209 -0.62 -16.70 36.65
CA LYS A 209 0.22 -16.51 37.82
C LYS A 209 0.19 -15.06 38.33
N LYS A 210 0.28 -14.08 37.41
CA LYS A 210 0.19 -12.66 37.76
C LYS A 210 -1.17 -12.33 38.37
N ARG A 211 -2.27 -12.84 37.79
CA ARG A 211 -3.62 -12.63 38.39
C ARG A 211 -3.70 -13.21 39.79
N ASP A 212 -3.24 -14.44 40.01
CA ASP A 212 -3.26 -15.09 41.32
C ASP A 212 -2.41 -14.32 42.36
N ASP A 213 -1.26 -13.77 41.94
CA ASP A 213 -0.42 -12.92 42.81
C ASP A 213 -1.09 -11.59 43.12
N ASP A 214 -1.72 -10.92 42.14
CA ASP A 214 -2.46 -9.66 42.33
C ASP A 214 -3.66 -9.88 43.29
N ASP A 215 -4.43 -10.96 43.11
CA ASP A 215 -5.55 -11.32 43.98
C ASP A 215 -5.08 -11.63 45.41
N ARG A 216 -3.96 -12.37 45.58
CA ARG A 216 -3.37 -12.62 46.88
C ARG A 216 -2.98 -11.33 47.62
N LEU A 217 -2.32 -10.40 46.90
CA LEU A 217 -1.93 -9.11 47.44
C LEU A 217 -3.16 -8.25 47.82
N ALA A 218 -4.21 -8.28 46.97
CA ALA A 218 -5.46 -7.58 47.27
C ALA A 218 -6.14 -8.12 48.52
N LEU A 219 -6.22 -9.45 48.68
CA LEU A 219 -6.76 -10.11 49.87
C LEU A 219 -5.96 -9.79 51.15
N GLU A 220 -4.62 -9.80 51.05
CA GLU A 220 -3.75 -9.47 52.17
C GLU A 220 -3.93 -8.01 52.60
N LYS A 221 -4.02 -7.08 51.65
CA LYS A 221 -4.32 -5.66 51.90
C LYS A 221 -5.70 -5.49 52.55
N ALA A 222 -6.71 -6.16 52.04
CA ALA A 222 -8.06 -6.14 52.62
C ALA A 222 -8.08 -6.71 54.06
N ARG A 223 -7.38 -7.83 54.29
CA ARG A 223 -7.22 -8.43 55.63
C ARG A 223 -6.57 -7.45 56.60
N THR A 224 -5.49 -6.81 56.17
CA THR A 224 -4.76 -5.85 57.03
C THR A 224 -5.64 -4.64 57.37
N ALA A 225 -6.45 -4.16 56.43
CA ALA A 225 -7.37 -3.04 56.65
C ALA A 225 -8.57 -3.42 57.54
N ASN A 226 -9.13 -4.63 57.39
CA ASN A 226 -10.37 -5.03 58.05
C ASN A 226 -10.16 -5.68 59.41
N LYS A 227 -9.02 -6.36 59.62
CA LYS A 227 -8.73 -7.06 60.89
C LYS A 227 -8.86 -6.17 62.15
N PRO A 228 -8.37 -4.92 62.19
CA PRO A 228 -8.51 -4.04 63.33
C PRO A 228 -9.96 -3.60 63.59
N ASN A 229 -10.81 -3.64 62.58
CA ASN A 229 -12.21 -3.16 62.65
C ASN A 229 -13.22 -4.29 62.93
N PHE A 230 -12.76 -5.55 62.93
CA PHE A 230 -13.62 -6.68 63.26
C PHE A 230 -13.91 -6.72 64.80
N ARG A 231 -15.16 -6.62 65.12
CA ARG A 231 -15.67 -6.78 66.48
C ARG A 231 -16.74 -7.87 66.45
N PRO A 232 -16.58 -8.97 67.18
CA PRO A 232 -17.57 -10.04 67.29
C PRO A 232 -18.83 -9.58 68.06
#